data_7bc04ad0998fdf4637af1a4bb21ce176
#
_entry.id   7bc04ad0998fdf4637af1a4bb21ce176
#
_cell.length_a   1.000
_cell.length_b   1.000
_cell.length_c   1.000
_cell.angle_alpha   90.00
_cell.angle_beta   90.00
_cell.angle_gamma   90.00
#
_symmetry.space_group_name_H-M   'P 1'
#
loop_
_entity.id
_entity.type
_entity.pdbx_description
1 polymer ?
#
loop_
_entity_poly.entity_id
_entity_poly.type
_entity_poly.pdbx_seq_one_letter_code
_entity_poly.pdbx_strand_id
1 'polypeptide(L)'
;IPALWSEEEEAALEDAPVCIFQYTGNDIGADILQVKSEQLALDVLKHWDVTKVYDPEIRKCLDEQADYVYPYYSEGGMKMKFTVSELKKRKALQEEAGEEMYKEPQTVPLLPRFIKEEETLSGASRGSAYHKFLELLDFAKEYEADDLEAEVERLAEDGRLSREMAECIETEDMMRFLRTKSGVRMLQAARNRKLYKEQPFVISVNASEIYQGDLSGEKILVQGIIDVYFEEEDGLVVLDYKTDQVKSRKELAEKYHAQLEYYAHALSQLTGKTVKEKIIYSFTLKEEIIV
;
A
#
# COMPACT_ATOMS: atom_id res chain seq x y z
N ILE A 1 -45.96 29.49 11.50
CA ILE A 1 -45.20 28.36 12.01
C ILE A 1 -44.64 28.82 13.33
N PRO A 2 -44.90 28.15 14.47
CA PRO A 2 -44.28 28.52 15.72
C PRO A 2 -42.77 28.47 15.58
N ALA A 3 -42.06 29.42 16.20
CA ALA A 3 -40.59 29.40 16.20
C ALA A 3 -40.11 28.03 16.69
N LEU A 4 -39.21 27.42 15.95
CA LEU A 4 -38.68 26.11 16.25
C LEU A 4 -37.71 26.14 17.46
N TRP A 5 -37.27 27.31 17.86
CA TRP A 5 -36.26 27.55 18.90
C TRP A 5 -36.72 28.66 19.85
N SER A 6 -36.31 28.58 21.08
CA SER A 6 -36.46 29.68 22.04
C SER A 6 -35.36 30.74 21.82
N GLU A 7 -35.60 31.97 22.28
CA GLU A 7 -34.58 33.05 22.21
C GLU A 7 -33.25 32.68 22.88
N GLU A 8 -33.29 31.82 23.92
CA GLU A 8 -32.11 31.33 24.60
C GLU A 8 -31.34 30.28 23.76
N GLU A 9 -32.06 29.48 22.96
CA GLU A 9 -31.45 28.52 22.04
C GLU A 9 -30.85 29.20 20.80
N GLU A 10 -31.46 30.27 20.30
CA GLU A 10 -30.88 31.11 19.25
C GLU A 10 -29.57 31.78 19.71
N ALA A 11 -29.52 32.33 20.92
CA ALA A 11 -28.30 32.95 21.47
C ALA A 11 -27.15 31.89 21.65
N ALA A 12 -27.49 30.67 21.98
CA ALA A 12 -26.49 29.57 22.11
C ALA A 12 -25.93 29.09 20.79
N LEU A 13 -26.57 29.41 19.66
CA LEU A 13 -26.16 28.98 18.32
C LEU A 13 -25.32 30.03 17.57
N GLU A 14 -25.21 31.28 18.10
CA GLU A 14 -24.41 32.34 17.47
C GLU A 14 -22.91 31.95 17.32
N ASP A 15 -22.37 31.11 18.21
CA ASP A 15 -20.99 30.63 18.18
C ASP A 15 -20.84 29.21 17.57
N ALA A 16 -21.92 28.63 17.07
CA ALA A 16 -21.87 27.29 16.50
C ALA A 16 -21.29 27.28 15.05
N PRO A 17 -20.49 26.29 14.67
CA PRO A 17 -19.93 26.17 13.31
C PRO A 17 -21.01 25.80 12.26
N VAL A 18 -22.28 25.95 12.57
CA VAL A 18 -23.42 25.62 11.71
C VAL A 18 -24.28 26.85 11.54
N CYS A 19 -24.48 27.31 10.30
CA CYS A 19 -25.41 28.39 10.00
C CYS A 19 -26.83 27.82 9.86
N ILE A 20 -27.74 28.34 10.66
CA ILE A 20 -29.18 28.04 10.61
C ILE A 20 -29.90 29.20 9.95
N PHE A 21 -30.60 28.92 8.84
CA PHE A 21 -31.40 29.91 8.15
C PHE A 21 -32.89 29.68 8.45
N GLN A 22 -33.56 30.68 8.99
CA GLN A 22 -35.01 30.66 9.18
C GLN A 22 -35.68 31.45 8.06
N TYR A 23 -36.66 30.88 7.45
CA TYR A 23 -37.44 31.52 6.39
C TYR A 23 -38.85 31.78 6.85
N THR A 24 -39.34 33.01 6.66
CA THR A 24 -40.74 33.37 6.87
C THR A 24 -41.57 33.05 5.61
N GLY A 25 -42.89 33.01 5.74
CA GLY A 25 -43.77 32.82 4.58
C GLY A 25 -43.61 33.90 3.49
N ASN A 26 -43.15 35.11 3.88
CA ASN A 26 -42.86 36.20 2.95
C ASN A 26 -41.53 35.95 2.19
N ASP A 27 -40.52 35.38 2.85
CA ASP A 27 -39.24 35.06 2.23
C ASP A 27 -39.43 33.96 1.18
N ILE A 28 -40.20 32.92 1.50
CA ILE A 28 -40.58 31.87 0.56
C ILE A 28 -41.37 32.44 -0.64
N GLY A 29 -42.23 33.41 -0.39
CA GLY A 29 -42.97 34.14 -1.44
C GLY A 29 -42.04 34.92 -2.38
N ALA A 30 -41.00 35.55 -1.84
CA ALA A 30 -39.99 36.26 -2.60
C ALA A 30 -39.16 35.27 -3.47
N ASP A 31 -38.73 34.13 -2.89
CA ASP A 31 -38.02 33.09 -3.61
C ASP A 31 -38.84 32.49 -4.76
N ILE A 32 -40.15 32.27 -4.58
CA ILE A 32 -41.04 31.83 -5.63
C ILE A 32 -41.12 32.85 -6.77
N LEU A 33 -41.13 34.14 -6.45
CA LEU A 33 -41.14 35.21 -7.48
C LEU A 33 -39.79 35.28 -8.20
N GLN A 34 -38.68 35.05 -7.51
CA GLN A 34 -37.37 34.98 -8.12
C GLN A 34 -37.25 33.75 -9.09
N VAL A 35 -37.69 32.58 -8.66
CA VAL A 35 -37.72 31.37 -9.52
C VAL A 35 -38.59 31.61 -10.74
N LYS A 36 -39.73 32.29 -10.64
CA LYS A 36 -40.56 32.66 -11.81
C LYS A 36 -39.86 33.64 -12.74
N SER A 37 -39.09 34.59 -12.21
CA SER A 37 -38.30 35.51 -13.03
C SER A 37 -37.15 34.78 -13.75
N GLU A 38 -36.53 33.82 -13.11
CA GLU A 38 -35.49 32.95 -13.70
C GLU A 38 -36.10 32.07 -14.79
N GLN A 39 -37.29 31.50 -14.60
CA GLN A 39 -38.01 30.75 -15.65
C GLN A 39 -38.36 31.59 -16.87
N LEU A 40 -38.75 32.84 -16.68
CA LEU A 40 -38.97 33.78 -17.78
C LEU A 40 -37.69 34.10 -18.53
N ALA A 41 -36.57 34.26 -17.80
CA ALA A 41 -35.24 34.40 -18.40
C ALA A 41 -34.83 33.16 -19.20
N LEU A 42 -35.12 31.95 -18.69
CA LEU A 42 -34.87 30.69 -19.40
C LEU A 42 -35.69 30.56 -20.67
N ASP A 43 -36.95 31.06 -20.71
CA ASP A 43 -37.76 31.06 -21.94
C ASP A 43 -37.21 32.04 -22.98
N VAL A 44 -36.63 33.13 -22.57
CA VAL A 44 -35.91 34.04 -23.49
C VAL A 44 -34.64 33.34 -24.01
N LEU A 45 -33.96 32.54 -23.20
CA LEU A 45 -32.76 31.79 -23.62
C LEU A 45 -33.08 30.67 -24.63
N LYS A 46 -34.27 30.09 -24.62
CA LYS A 46 -34.67 29.08 -25.62
C LYS A 46 -34.74 29.67 -27.04
N HIS A 47 -34.93 30.95 -27.18
CA HIS A 47 -34.98 31.68 -28.46
C HIS A 47 -33.69 32.46 -28.72
N TRP A 48 -32.62 32.13 -27.96
CA TRP A 48 -31.34 32.80 -28.10
C TRP A 48 -30.67 32.44 -29.44
N ASP A 49 -30.24 33.47 -30.15
CA ASP A 49 -29.48 33.26 -31.39
C ASP A 49 -28.03 32.88 -31.05
N VAL A 50 -27.73 31.59 -31.16
CA VAL A 50 -26.39 31.03 -30.86
C VAL A 50 -25.31 31.49 -31.82
N THR A 51 -25.68 32.09 -32.95
CA THR A 51 -24.72 32.61 -33.94
C THR A 51 -24.28 34.02 -33.65
N LYS A 52 -25.04 34.74 -32.83
CA LYS A 52 -24.78 36.14 -32.51
C LYS A 52 -23.83 36.26 -31.32
N VAL A 53 -22.76 36.98 -31.51
CA VAL A 53 -21.85 37.39 -30.40
C VAL A 53 -22.43 38.62 -29.75
N TYR A 54 -22.94 38.49 -28.53
CA TYR A 54 -23.58 39.58 -27.77
C TYR A 54 -22.55 40.47 -27.09
N ASP A 55 -21.49 39.88 -26.52
CA ASP A 55 -20.38 40.56 -25.94
C ASP A 55 -19.06 39.84 -26.34
N PRO A 56 -18.20 40.51 -27.11
CA PRO A 56 -16.97 39.91 -27.59
C PRO A 56 -15.96 39.63 -26.47
N GLU A 57 -15.97 40.44 -25.37
CA GLU A 57 -15.02 40.26 -24.26
C GLU A 57 -15.43 39.06 -23.40
N ILE A 58 -16.72 38.96 -23.10
CA ILE A 58 -17.25 37.78 -22.38
C ILE A 58 -17.04 36.52 -23.23
N ARG A 59 -17.30 36.58 -24.54
CA ARG A 59 -17.06 35.44 -25.43
C ARG A 59 -15.62 35.00 -25.37
N LYS A 60 -14.66 35.91 -25.47
CA LYS A 60 -13.23 35.61 -25.40
C LYS A 60 -12.87 34.96 -24.05
N CYS A 61 -13.38 35.51 -22.95
CA CYS A 61 -13.14 34.96 -21.62
C CYS A 61 -13.70 33.51 -21.49
N LEU A 62 -14.88 33.24 -22.04
CA LEU A 62 -15.48 31.89 -22.04
C LEU A 62 -14.71 30.93 -22.93
N ASP A 63 -14.26 31.37 -24.10
CA ASP A 63 -13.44 30.55 -25.01
C ASP A 63 -12.10 30.23 -24.36
N GLU A 64 -11.42 31.21 -23.71
CA GLU A 64 -10.19 30.98 -22.96
C GLU A 64 -10.38 29.99 -21.80
N GLN A 65 -11.53 30.03 -21.11
CA GLN A 65 -11.86 29.07 -20.06
C GLN A 65 -12.19 27.68 -20.62
N ALA A 66 -12.88 27.62 -21.74
CA ALA A 66 -13.24 26.35 -22.39
C ALA A 66 -12.03 25.65 -23.01
N ASP A 67 -11.09 26.44 -23.54
CA ASP A 67 -9.85 25.93 -24.14
C ASP A 67 -8.76 25.63 -23.09
N TYR A 68 -9.01 25.96 -21.81
CA TYR A 68 -8.05 25.68 -20.75
C TYR A 68 -7.86 24.18 -20.58
N VAL A 69 -6.67 23.71 -20.91
CA VAL A 69 -6.24 22.34 -20.65
C VAL A 69 -5.45 22.34 -19.35
N TYR A 70 -5.91 21.54 -18.40
CA TYR A 70 -5.18 21.36 -17.13
C TYR A 70 -3.76 20.84 -17.44
N PRO A 71 -2.69 21.58 -17.07
CA PRO A 71 -1.33 21.24 -17.47
C PRO A 71 -0.84 19.88 -16.94
N TYR A 72 -1.46 19.38 -15.87
CA TYR A 72 -1.13 18.09 -15.26
C TYR A 72 -2.18 17.01 -15.55
N TYR A 73 -2.93 17.13 -16.65
CA TYR A 73 -4.00 16.19 -17.01
C TYR A 73 -3.46 14.75 -17.19
N SER A 74 -2.25 14.59 -17.74
CA SER A 74 -1.58 13.31 -17.91
C SER A 74 -1.20 12.65 -16.57
N GLU A 75 -1.08 13.43 -15.49
CA GLU A 75 -0.69 12.96 -14.16
C GLU A 75 -1.91 12.56 -13.34
N GLY A 76 -3.11 13.05 -13.67
CA GLY A 76 -4.34 12.83 -12.93
C GLY A 76 -4.79 11.36 -12.81
N GLY A 77 -4.30 10.48 -13.71
CA GLY A 77 -4.54 9.03 -13.70
C GLY A 77 -3.45 8.21 -13.00
N MET A 78 -2.37 8.84 -12.51
CA MET A 78 -1.26 8.10 -11.92
C MET A 78 -1.57 7.63 -10.50
N LYS A 79 -1.30 6.35 -10.25
CA LYS A 79 -1.33 5.81 -8.90
C LYS A 79 -0.10 6.29 -8.13
N MET A 80 -0.32 7.07 -7.07
CA MET A 80 0.73 7.70 -6.26
C MET A 80 1.30 6.80 -5.16
N LYS A 81 0.74 5.60 -4.95
CA LYS A 81 1.16 4.69 -3.90
C LYS A 81 1.10 3.24 -4.38
N PHE A 82 2.22 2.53 -4.22
CA PHE A 82 2.35 1.12 -4.57
C PHE A 82 2.83 0.28 -3.39
N THR A 83 2.44 -0.98 -3.38
CA THR A 83 3.13 -1.99 -2.58
C THR A 83 4.25 -2.64 -3.41
N VAL A 84 5.27 -3.16 -2.74
CA VAL A 84 6.36 -3.89 -3.43
C VAL A 84 5.81 -5.07 -4.24
N SER A 85 4.78 -5.76 -3.71
CA SER A 85 4.13 -6.88 -4.41
C SER A 85 3.42 -6.45 -5.69
N GLU A 86 2.81 -5.27 -5.72
CA GLU A 86 2.20 -4.71 -6.94
C GLU A 86 3.26 -4.34 -7.98
N LEU A 87 4.36 -3.72 -7.56
CA LEU A 87 5.47 -3.39 -8.46
C LEU A 87 6.11 -4.64 -9.07
N LYS A 88 6.28 -5.69 -8.27
CA LYS A 88 6.74 -7.00 -8.74
C LYS A 88 5.81 -7.58 -9.81
N LYS A 89 4.50 -7.60 -9.56
CA LYS A 89 3.50 -8.07 -10.54
C LYS A 89 3.53 -7.25 -11.83
N ARG A 90 3.65 -5.93 -11.71
CA ARG A 90 3.71 -5.02 -12.86
C ARG A 90 4.95 -5.29 -13.70
N LYS A 91 6.11 -5.49 -13.07
CA LYS A 91 7.36 -5.81 -13.78
C LYS A 91 7.29 -7.15 -14.52
N ALA A 92 6.76 -8.18 -13.87
CA ALA A 92 6.55 -9.49 -14.50
C ALA A 92 5.61 -9.41 -15.71
N LEU A 93 4.51 -8.66 -15.60
CA LEU A 93 3.59 -8.43 -16.72
C LEU A 93 4.23 -7.65 -17.89
N GLN A 94 5.13 -6.71 -17.60
CA GLN A 94 5.88 -5.98 -18.63
C GLN A 94 6.91 -6.85 -19.35
N GLU A 95 7.51 -7.81 -18.64
CA GLU A 95 8.47 -8.75 -19.20
C GLU A 95 7.78 -9.85 -20.04
N GLU A 96 6.56 -10.26 -19.68
CA GLU A 96 5.75 -11.23 -20.43
C GLU A 96 5.03 -10.62 -21.63
N ALA A 97 4.60 -9.36 -21.52
CA ALA A 97 3.94 -8.62 -22.59
C ALA A 97 4.98 -7.82 -23.36
N GLY A 98 5.74 -8.50 -24.23
CA GLY A 98 6.45 -7.83 -25.30
C GLY A 98 5.46 -6.99 -26.10
N GLU A 99 5.48 -5.67 -25.92
CA GLU A 99 4.81 -4.66 -26.75
C GLU A 99 3.30 -4.83 -27.04
N GLU A 100 2.43 -5.16 -26.10
CA GLU A 100 0.99 -4.96 -26.27
C GLU A 100 0.35 -4.18 -25.11
N MET A 101 0.07 -2.94 -25.48
CA MET A 101 -0.99 -2.01 -25.06
C MET A 101 -1.65 -2.23 -23.68
N TYR A 102 -1.41 -1.23 -22.84
CA TYR A 102 -2.07 -0.94 -21.57
C TYR A 102 -3.57 -1.28 -21.54
N LYS A 103 -3.93 -2.30 -20.80
CA LYS A 103 -5.25 -2.39 -20.18
C LYS A 103 -5.10 -1.83 -18.77
N GLU A 104 -5.77 -0.72 -18.49
CA GLU A 104 -5.86 -0.19 -17.12
C GLU A 104 -6.27 -1.31 -16.17
N PRO A 105 -5.50 -1.56 -15.09
CA PRO A 105 -5.95 -2.48 -14.07
C PRO A 105 -7.20 -1.88 -13.44
N GLN A 106 -8.32 -2.61 -13.51
CA GLN A 106 -9.53 -2.24 -12.78
C GLN A 106 -9.14 -2.04 -11.31
N THR A 107 -9.41 -0.86 -10.79
CA THR A 107 -9.24 -0.54 -9.37
C THR A 107 -10.15 -1.46 -8.56
N VAL A 108 -9.60 -2.54 -8.06
CA VAL A 108 -10.28 -3.36 -7.06
C VAL A 108 -10.35 -2.51 -5.79
N PRO A 109 -11.54 -2.20 -5.26
CA PRO A 109 -11.64 -1.46 -4.01
C PRO A 109 -10.83 -2.18 -2.94
N LEU A 110 -9.95 -1.46 -2.25
CA LEU A 110 -9.25 -1.97 -1.07
C LEU A 110 -10.29 -2.19 0.04
N LEU A 111 -10.90 -3.36 0.05
CA LEU A 111 -11.70 -3.79 1.20
C LEU A 111 -10.77 -3.86 2.41
N PRO A 112 -11.16 -3.26 3.54
CA PRO A 112 -10.40 -3.37 4.78
C PRO A 112 -10.14 -4.84 5.11
N ARG A 113 -8.94 -5.17 5.63
CA ARG A 113 -8.52 -6.57 5.91
C ARG A 113 -9.48 -7.38 6.77
N PHE A 114 -10.33 -6.73 7.57
CA PHE A 114 -11.33 -7.39 8.41
C PHE A 114 -12.60 -7.88 7.67
N ILE A 115 -12.73 -7.56 6.35
CA ILE A 115 -13.84 -8.03 5.51
C ILE A 115 -13.40 -9.16 4.56
N LYS A 116 -12.13 -9.59 4.60
CA LYS A 116 -11.74 -10.81 3.88
C LYS A 116 -12.36 -11.99 4.59
N GLU A 117 -13.39 -12.55 3.96
CA GLU A 117 -13.92 -13.86 4.29
C GLU A 117 -12.80 -14.89 4.36
N GLU A 118 -12.93 -15.84 5.27
CA GLU A 118 -12.04 -16.99 5.47
C GLU A 118 -11.65 -17.61 4.12
N GLU A 119 -10.48 -17.23 3.61
CA GLU A 119 -9.87 -17.97 2.52
C GLU A 119 -9.51 -19.35 3.05
N THR A 120 -10.23 -20.35 2.58
CA THR A 120 -9.98 -21.75 2.84
C THR A 120 -8.51 -22.08 2.68
N LEU A 121 -7.95 -22.62 3.75
CA LEU A 121 -6.57 -23.06 3.97
C LEU A 121 -6.07 -24.02 2.88
N SER A 122 -5.44 -23.48 1.82
CA SER A 122 -4.70 -24.30 0.88
C SER A 122 -3.49 -23.53 0.34
N GLY A 123 -2.29 -24.00 0.59
CA GLY A 123 -1.04 -23.51 -0.01
C GLY A 123 -0.53 -22.14 0.50
N ALA A 124 -1.41 -21.14 0.66
CA ALA A 124 -1.08 -19.85 1.26
C ALA A 124 -0.82 -19.96 2.78
N SER A 125 -1.33 -21.00 3.43
CA SER A 125 -1.24 -21.19 4.87
C SER A 125 0.16 -21.53 5.36
N ARG A 126 0.91 -22.41 4.64
CA ARG A 126 2.26 -22.81 5.06
C ARG A 126 3.24 -21.63 5.06
N GLY A 127 3.18 -20.81 4.00
CA GLY A 127 4.01 -19.60 3.92
C GLY A 127 3.71 -18.65 5.06
N SER A 128 2.43 -18.34 5.28
CA SER A 128 2.00 -17.47 6.37
C SER A 128 2.34 -18.02 7.75
N ALA A 129 2.24 -19.34 7.95
CA ALA A 129 2.60 -20.01 9.20
C ALA A 129 4.11 -19.88 9.48
N TYR A 130 4.96 -20.12 8.47
CA TYR A 130 6.41 -20.02 8.60
C TYR A 130 6.86 -18.58 8.90
N HIS A 131 6.35 -17.59 8.14
CA HIS A 131 6.64 -16.18 8.43
C HIS A 131 6.19 -15.79 9.84
N LYS A 132 4.97 -16.18 10.24
CA LYS A 132 4.43 -15.85 11.56
C LYS A 132 5.23 -16.49 12.68
N PHE A 133 5.64 -17.74 12.52
CA PHE A 133 6.48 -18.41 13.52
C PHE A 133 7.86 -17.73 13.64
N LEU A 134 8.53 -17.43 12.52
CA LEU A 134 9.82 -16.75 12.52
C LEU A 134 9.74 -15.31 13.05
N GLU A 135 8.62 -14.62 12.81
CA GLU A 135 8.36 -13.34 13.47
C GLU A 135 8.35 -13.46 14.99
N LEU A 136 7.72 -14.52 15.51
CA LEU A 136 7.54 -14.73 16.95
C LEU A 136 8.75 -15.35 17.64
N LEU A 137 9.58 -16.10 16.91
CA LEU A 137 10.71 -16.83 17.43
C LEU A 137 11.77 -15.88 18.04
N ASP A 138 12.28 -16.22 19.22
CA ASP A 138 13.37 -15.48 19.86
C ASP A 138 14.73 -15.95 19.34
N PHE A 139 15.26 -15.28 18.33
CA PHE A 139 16.56 -15.60 17.74
C PHE A 139 17.77 -15.41 18.67
N ALA A 140 17.62 -14.83 19.85
CA ALA A 140 18.74 -14.73 20.81
C ALA A 140 19.02 -16.05 21.54
N LYS A 141 18.09 -17.00 21.44
CA LYS A 141 18.22 -18.33 22.05
C LYS A 141 18.73 -19.35 21.03
N GLU A 142 19.40 -20.35 21.53
CA GLU A 142 19.68 -21.57 20.79
C GLU A 142 18.56 -22.57 21.04
N TYR A 143 18.20 -23.32 20.01
CA TYR A 143 17.13 -24.29 20.05
C TYR A 143 17.62 -25.67 19.60
N GLU A 144 17.22 -26.69 20.34
CA GLU A 144 17.21 -28.05 19.87
C GLU A 144 15.84 -28.41 19.26
N ALA A 145 15.69 -29.59 18.66
CA ALA A 145 14.44 -29.96 17.99
C ALA A 145 13.24 -29.93 18.95
N ASP A 146 13.40 -30.52 20.12
CA ASP A 146 12.36 -30.60 21.16
C ASP A 146 11.98 -29.20 21.68
N ASP A 147 12.94 -28.25 21.73
CA ASP A 147 12.68 -26.87 22.13
C ASP A 147 11.81 -26.14 21.13
N LEU A 148 12.01 -26.38 19.81
CA LEU A 148 11.20 -25.76 18.77
C LEU A 148 9.77 -26.33 18.76
N GLU A 149 9.58 -27.63 18.98
CA GLU A 149 8.26 -28.22 19.10
C GLU A 149 7.52 -27.64 20.31
N ALA A 150 8.18 -27.55 21.44
CA ALA A 150 7.60 -26.92 22.64
C ALA A 150 7.28 -25.44 22.42
N GLU A 151 8.12 -24.70 21.65
CA GLU A 151 7.86 -23.30 21.34
C GLU A 151 6.67 -23.11 20.40
N VAL A 152 6.49 -23.96 19.39
CA VAL A 152 5.32 -23.95 18.50
C VAL A 152 4.06 -24.20 19.32
N GLU A 153 4.07 -25.22 20.20
CA GLU A 153 2.93 -25.54 21.04
C GLU A 153 2.60 -24.43 22.03
N ARG A 154 3.62 -23.86 22.69
CA ARG A 154 3.47 -22.71 23.58
C ARG A 154 2.84 -21.51 22.87
N LEU A 155 3.30 -21.17 21.65
CA LEU A 155 2.74 -20.06 20.88
C LEU A 155 1.29 -20.30 20.43
N ALA A 156 0.92 -21.56 20.19
CA ALA A 156 -0.46 -21.94 19.89
C ALA A 156 -1.35 -21.84 21.13
N GLU A 157 -0.88 -22.29 22.29
CA GLU A 157 -1.60 -22.16 23.57
C GLU A 157 -1.77 -20.69 23.99
N ASP A 158 -0.78 -19.86 23.79
CA ASP A 158 -0.81 -18.42 24.03
C ASP A 158 -1.73 -17.67 23.04
N GLY A 159 -2.28 -18.33 22.02
CA GLY A 159 -3.12 -17.76 20.97
C GLY A 159 -2.37 -16.80 20.02
N ARG A 160 -1.03 -16.82 20.02
CA ARG A 160 -0.19 -16.02 19.12
C ARG A 160 0.01 -16.67 17.77
N LEU A 161 -0.18 -17.98 17.70
CA LEU A 161 -0.20 -18.80 16.49
C LEU A 161 -1.53 -19.57 16.47
N SER A 162 -2.21 -19.61 15.32
CA SER A 162 -3.42 -20.45 15.24
C SER A 162 -3.03 -21.93 15.23
N ARG A 163 -3.95 -22.81 15.67
CA ARG A 163 -3.68 -24.25 15.66
C ARG A 163 -3.40 -24.79 14.26
N GLU A 164 -4.13 -24.29 13.28
CA GLU A 164 -3.92 -24.67 11.88
C GLU A 164 -2.51 -24.22 11.38
N MET A 165 -2.04 -23.04 11.82
CA MET A 165 -0.69 -22.60 11.49
C MET A 165 0.35 -23.48 12.20
N ALA A 166 0.14 -23.83 13.46
CA ALA A 166 1.05 -24.70 14.22
C ALA A 166 1.20 -26.08 13.54
N GLU A 167 0.11 -26.66 13.06
CA GLU A 167 0.12 -27.94 12.33
C GLU A 167 0.85 -27.87 10.97
N CYS A 168 0.96 -26.67 10.37
CA CYS A 168 1.68 -26.48 9.13
C CYS A 168 3.21 -26.32 9.29
N ILE A 169 3.69 -26.12 10.52
CA ILE A 169 5.10 -25.84 10.79
C ILE A 169 5.88 -27.16 10.95
N GLU A 170 6.79 -27.39 10.01
CA GLU A 170 7.77 -28.49 10.12
C GLU A 170 8.99 -28.01 10.92
N THR A 171 9.13 -28.46 12.15
CA THR A 171 10.23 -28.05 13.05
C THR A 171 11.61 -28.43 12.51
N GLU A 172 11.71 -29.51 11.71
CA GLU A 172 12.95 -29.88 11.00
C GLU A 172 13.39 -28.80 9.98
N ASP A 173 12.45 -28.17 9.28
CA ASP A 173 12.76 -27.08 8.35
C ASP A 173 13.25 -25.84 9.12
N MET A 174 12.67 -25.55 10.26
CA MET A 174 13.11 -24.45 11.14
C MET A 174 14.49 -24.72 11.69
N MET A 175 14.76 -25.93 12.19
CA MET A 175 16.11 -26.34 12.66
C MET A 175 17.15 -26.23 11.56
N ARG A 176 16.79 -26.66 10.35
CA ARG A 176 17.68 -26.54 9.20
C ARG A 176 18.02 -25.08 8.91
N PHE A 177 17.03 -24.20 8.89
CA PHE A 177 17.24 -22.75 8.72
C PHE A 177 18.14 -22.17 9.79
N LEU A 178 17.88 -22.45 11.07
CA LEU A 178 18.67 -21.92 12.18
C LEU A 178 20.14 -22.35 12.14
N ARG A 179 20.42 -23.51 11.54
CA ARG A 179 21.79 -24.04 11.34
C ARG A 179 22.50 -23.50 10.10
N THR A 180 21.82 -22.73 9.26
CA THR A 180 22.46 -22.10 8.11
C THR A 180 23.42 -20.99 8.53
N LYS A 181 24.22 -20.54 7.56
CA LYS A 181 25.10 -19.38 7.79
C LYS A 181 24.30 -18.13 8.22
N SER A 182 23.16 -17.87 7.57
CA SER A 182 22.31 -16.75 7.93
C SER A 182 21.64 -16.93 9.28
N GLY A 183 21.16 -18.12 9.62
CA GLY A 183 20.57 -18.42 10.93
C GLY A 183 21.56 -18.14 12.09
N VAL A 184 22.81 -18.59 11.94
CA VAL A 184 23.87 -18.34 12.93
C VAL A 184 24.19 -16.83 13.04
N ARG A 185 24.24 -16.11 11.92
CA ARG A 185 24.45 -14.65 11.88
C ARG A 185 23.29 -13.90 12.55
N MET A 186 22.08 -14.35 12.33
CA MET A 186 20.87 -13.80 12.96
C MET A 186 20.88 -14.01 14.47
N LEU A 187 21.30 -15.17 14.95
CA LEU A 187 21.50 -15.44 16.38
C LEU A 187 22.47 -14.43 17.00
N GLN A 188 23.62 -14.20 16.38
CA GLN A 188 24.60 -13.23 16.83
C GLN A 188 24.03 -11.79 16.82
N ALA A 189 23.36 -11.42 15.76
CA ALA A 189 22.72 -10.12 15.63
C ALA A 189 21.61 -9.92 16.68
N ALA A 190 20.80 -10.93 16.94
CA ALA A 190 19.76 -10.90 17.97
C ALA A 190 20.34 -10.70 19.37
N ARG A 191 21.41 -11.43 19.72
CA ARG A 191 22.14 -11.25 21.00
C ARG A 191 22.70 -9.84 21.16
N ASN A 192 23.08 -9.21 20.07
CA ASN A 192 23.58 -7.83 20.03
C ASN A 192 22.45 -6.79 19.86
N ARG A 193 21.17 -7.18 19.85
CA ARG A 193 20.01 -6.31 19.60
C ARG A 193 20.06 -5.60 18.25
N LYS A 194 20.59 -6.26 17.24
CA LYS A 194 20.79 -5.76 15.88
C LYS A 194 20.00 -6.57 14.84
N LEU A 195 19.03 -7.35 15.28
CA LEU A 195 18.10 -8.11 14.44
C LEU A 195 16.73 -7.43 14.45
N TYR A 196 16.17 -7.18 13.27
CA TYR A 196 14.89 -6.54 13.07
C TYR A 196 14.01 -7.43 12.21
N LYS A 197 12.78 -7.68 12.66
CA LYS A 197 11.81 -8.58 12.01
C LYS A 197 10.54 -7.84 11.65
N GLU A 198 9.90 -8.23 10.54
CA GLU A 198 8.62 -7.67 10.08
C GLU A 198 8.59 -6.14 10.11
N GLN A 199 9.61 -5.52 9.52
CA GLN A 199 9.76 -4.07 9.57
C GLN A 199 8.96 -3.40 8.44
N PRO A 200 7.88 -2.67 8.76
CA PRO A 200 7.17 -1.89 7.75
C PRO A 200 8.02 -0.69 7.31
N PHE A 201 7.93 -0.39 6.02
CA PHE A 201 8.57 0.81 5.48
C PHE A 201 7.67 1.52 4.48
N VAL A 202 7.91 2.82 4.33
CA VAL A 202 7.39 3.66 3.26
C VAL A 202 8.53 4.53 2.77
N ILE A 203 8.83 4.44 1.49
CA ILE A 203 9.85 5.26 0.84
C ILE A 203 9.27 6.02 -0.34
N SER A 204 9.99 7.04 -0.75
CA SER A 204 9.68 7.84 -1.93
C SER A 204 10.66 7.48 -3.04
N VAL A 205 10.14 7.08 -4.19
CA VAL A 205 10.91 6.82 -5.41
C VAL A 205 10.47 7.80 -6.51
N ASN A 206 11.32 8.02 -7.51
CA ASN A 206 10.94 8.88 -8.62
C ASN A 206 9.89 8.18 -9.50
N ALA A 207 8.89 8.93 -9.96
CA ALA A 207 7.83 8.38 -10.82
C ALA A 207 8.40 7.76 -12.11
N SER A 208 9.50 8.31 -12.63
CA SER A 208 10.22 7.79 -13.80
C SER A 208 10.78 6.37 -13.63
N GLU A 209 10.94 5.88 -12.40
CA GLU A 209 11.37 4.51 -12.13
C GLU A 209 10.24 3.49 -12.32
N ILE A 210 8.98 3.95 -12.28
CA ILE A 210 7.79 3.11 -12.32
C ILE A 210 6.97 3.34 -13.60
N TYR A 211 6.92 4.57 -14.08
CA TYR A 211 6.19 4.98 -15.26
C TYR A 211 7.12 5.40 -16.39
N GLN A 212 6.69 5.13 -17.62
CA GLN A 212 7.37 5.64 -18.81
C GLN A 212 6.89 7.07 -19.10
N GLY A 213 7.79 7.99 -19.39
CA GLY A 213 7.49 9.38 -19.74
C GLY A 213 8.38 10.37 -19.00
N ASP A 214 8.27 11.65 -19.36
CA ASP A 214 8.98 12.73 -18.67
C ASP A 214 8.19 13.15 -17.42
N LEU A 215 8.41 12.42 -16.35
CA LEU A 215 7.84 12.64 -15.02
C LEU A 215 8.93 13.10 -14.04
N SER A 216 9.87 13.90 -14.56
CA SER A 216 11.00 14.41 -13.79
C SER A 216 10.50 15.34 -12.67
N GLY A 217 10.69 14.92 -11.44
CA GLY A 217 10.29 15.66 -10.23
C GLY A 217 9.12 15.06 -9.45
N GLU A 218 8.29 14.24 -10.10
CA GLU A 218 7.18 13.57 -9.41
C GLU A 218 7.68 12.38 -8.60
N LYS A 219 7.12 12.21 -7.41
CA LYS A 219 7.49 11.15 -6.49
C LYS A 219 6.30 10.25 -6.17
N ILE A 220 6.59 8.95 -6.08
CA ILE A 220 5.63 7.91 -5.77
C ILE A 220 6.02 7.24 -4.46
N LEU A 221 5.04 6.94 -3.64
CA LEU A 221 5.25 6.22 -2.40
C LEU A 221 5.26 4.71 -2.66
N VAL A 222 6.30 4.04 -2.17
CA VAL A 222 6.40 2.59 -2.17
C VAL A 222 6.41 2.10 -0.74
N GLN A 223 5.49 1.19 -0.41
CA GLN A 223 5.38 0.59 0.90
C GLN A 223 5.59 -0.92 0.85
N GLY A 224 6.10 -1.47 1.94
CA GLY A 224 6.28 -2.90 2.11
C GLY A 224 6.57 -3.28 3.55
N ILE A 225 6.77 -4.56 3.77
CA ILE A 225 7.25 -5.11 5.03
C ILE A 225 8.47 -5.95 4.69
N ILE A 226 9.57 -5.71 5.39
CA ILE A 226 10.80 -6.50 5.27
C ILE A 226 10.72 -7.62 6.29
N ASP A 227 10.80 -8.86 5.85
CA ASP A 227 10.69 -10.04 6.71
C ASP A 227 11.71 -10.00 7.83
N VAL A 228 12.98 -9.83 7.45
CA VAL A 228 14.06 -9.65 8.41
C VAL A 228 15.26 -8.90 7.80
N TYR A 229 15.87 -8.06 8.61
CA TYR A 229 17.21 -7.56 8.33
C TYR A 229 18.02 -7.49 9.62
N PHE A 230 19.32 -7.53 9.49
CA PHE A 230 20.22 -7.40 10.61
C PHE A 230 21.47 -6.59 10.26
N GLU A 231 22.06 -6.02 11.31
CA GLU A 231 23.22 -5.15 11.19
C GLU A 231 24.49 -5.89 11.59
N GLU A 232 25.49 -5.82 10.73
CA GLU A 232 26.86 -6.26 10.97
C GLU A 232 27.82 -5.05 10.94
N GLU A 233 29.09 -5.26 11.21
CA GLU A 233 30.07 -4.17 11.30
C GLU A 233 30.24 -3.42 9.98
N ASP A 234 30.14 -4.11 8.85
CA ASP A 234 30.39 -3.62 7.51
C ASP A 234 29.12 -3.32 6.68
N GLY A 235 27.94 -3.44 7.27
CA GLY A 235 26.67 -3.12 6.58
C GLY A 235 25.47 -3.90 7.05
N LEU A 236 24.36 -3.73 6.32
CA LEU A 236 23.12 -4.44 6.57
C LEU A 236 23.02 -5.69 5.71
N VAL A 237 22.36 -6.68 6.23
CA VAL A 237 21.96 -7.89 5.50
C VAL A 237 20.45 -7.96 5.53
N VAL A 238 19.82 -8.10 4.37
CA VAL A 238 18.39 -8.33 4.24
C VAL A 238 18.15 -9.79 3.87
N LEU A 239 17.16 -10.41 4.50
CA LEU A 239 16.78 -11.78 4.23
C LEU A 239 15.27 -11.88 4.13
N ASP A 240 14.83 -12.63 3.13
CA ASP A 240 13.42 -12.83 2.80
C ASP A 240 13.13 -14.34 2.76
N TYR A 241 12.06 -14.77 3.41
CA TYR A 241 11.68 -16.18 3.50
C TYR A 241 10.73 -16.55 2.37
N LYS A 242 10.97 -17.70 1.73
CA LYS A 242 10.11 -18.20 0.66
C LYS A 242 9.80 -19.69 0.81
N THR A 243 8.51 -19.99 0.68
CA THR A 243 7.96 -21.35 0.70
C THR A 243 7.44 -21.77 -0.68
N ASP A 244 7.65 -20.93 -1.72
CA ASP A 244 7.23 -21.19 -3.09
C ASP A 244 7.82 -22.49 -3.61
N GLN A 245 7.00 -23.24 -4.35
CA GLN A 245 7.47 -24.38 -5.12
C GLN A 245 8.11 -23.86 -6.42
N VAL A 246 9.43 -23.89 -6.46
CA VAL A 246 10.26 -23.49 -7.62
C VAL A 246 11.17 -24.61 -8.01
N LYS A 247 11.57 -24.64 -9.30
CA LYS A 247 12.41 -25.71 -9.85
C LYS A 247 13.91 -25.43 -9.70
N SER A 248 14.29 -24.17 -9.53
CA SER A 248 15.69 -23.80 -9.49
C SER A 248 15.95 -22.53 -8.67
N ARG A 249 17.22 -22.41 -8.20
CA ARG A 249 17.73 -21.20 -7.53
C ARG A 249 17.59 -19.96 -8.41
N LYS A 250 17.88 -20.13 -9.71
CA LYS A 250 17.86 -19.02 -10.67
C LYS A 250 16.46 -18.46 -10.83
N GLU A 251 15.47 -19.32 -11.00
CA GLU A 251 14.06 -18.94 -11.07
C GLU A 251 13.62 -18.13 -9.84
N LEU A 252 14.02 -18.58 -8.64
CA LEU A 252 13.66 -17.88 -7.41
C LEU A 252 14.36 -16.53 -7.30
N ALA A 253 15.67 -16.47 -7.63
CA ALA A 253 16.42 -15.23 -7.61
C ALA A 253 15.83 -14.20 -8.57
N GLU A 254 15.54 -14.58 -9.83
CA GLU A 254 14.92 -13.69 -10.81
C GLU A 254 13.54 -13.21 -10.36
N LYS A 255 12.71 -14.11 -9.85
CA LYS A 255 11.35 -13.81 -9.37
C LYS A 255 11.33 -12.78 -8.23
N TYR A 256 12.33 -12.76 -7.35
CA TYR A 256 12.35 -11.94 -6.15
C TYR A 256 13.43 -10.84 -6.14
N HIS A 257 14.27 -10.76 -7.17
CA HIS A 257 15.30 -9.73 -7.30
C HIS A 257 14.75 -8.31 -7.08
N ALA A 258 13.71 -7.95 -7.81
CA ALA A 258 13.12 -6.62 -7.70
C ALA A 258 12.60 -6.30 -6.29
N GLN A 259 12.03 -7.28 -5.58
CA GLN A 259 11.57 -7.12 -4.22
C GLN A 259 12.72 -6.78 -3.27
N LEU A 260 13.81 -7.54 -3.36
CA LEU A 260 14.99 -7.33 -2.51
C LEU A 260 15.72 -6.01 -2.85
N GLU A 261 15.69 -5.57 -4.10
CA GLU A 261 16.21 -4.25 -4.47
C GLU A 261 15.42 -3.12 -3.79
N TYR A 262 14.08 -3.20 -3.79
CA TYR A 262 13.26 -2.22 -3.06
C TYR A 262 13.52 -2.27 -1.55
N TYR A 263 13.72 -3.45 -0.97
CA TYR A 263 14.06 -3.59 0.44
C TYR A 263 15.43 -2.97 0.76
N ALA A 264 16.44 -3.25 -0.08
CA ALA A 264 17.77 -2.69 0.07
C ALA A 264 17.77 -1.15 -0.08
N HIS A 265 17.04 -0.65 -1.07
CA HIS A 265 16.86 0.78 -1.26
C HIS A 265 16.20 1.43 -0.04
N ALA A 266 15.10 0.83 0.45
CA ALA A 266 14.39 1.31 1.63
C ALA A 266 15.30 1.36 2.86
N LEU A 267 16.03 0.28 3.14
CA LEU A 267 16.95 0.22 4.27
C LEU A 267 18.06 1.26 4.16
N SER A 268 18.64 1.41 2.97
CA SER A 268 19.71 2.40 2.76
C SER A 268 19.19 3.83 2.94
N GLN A 269 17.99 4.13 2.46
CA GLN A 269 17.38 5.45 2.58
C GLN A 269 16.99 5.77 4.03
N LEU A 270 16.45 4.79 4.77
CA LEU A 270 15.94 4.99 6.13
C LEU A 270 17.04 4.96 7.20
N THR A 271 18.08 4.14 7.00
CA THR A 271 19.13 3.94 8.00
C THR A 271 20.43 4.70 7.69
N GLY A 272 20.61 5.15 6.44
CA GLY A 272 21.86 5.72 5.96
C GLY A 272 22.99 4.69 5.80
N LYS A 273 22.71 3.38 5.96
CA LYS A 273 23.69 2.29 5.88
C LYS A 273 23.54 1.51 4.58
N THR A 274 24.63 0.96 4.08
CA THR A 274 24.63 0.14 2.86
C THR A 274 24.13 -1.27 3.16
N VAL A 275 23.27 -1.80 2.32
CA VAL A 275 22.92 -3.23 2.32
C VAL A 275 24.00 -3.97 1.53
N LYS A 276 24.74 -4.82 2.19
CA LYS A 276 25.88 -5.57 1.61
C LYS A 276 25.49 -6.93 1.03
N GLU A 277 24.45 -7.54 1.58
CA GLU A 277 23.95 -8.83 1.14
C GLU A 277 22.42 -8.84 1.10
N LYS A 278 21.88 -9.44 0.06
CA LYS A 278 20.45 -9.72 -0.14
C LYS A 278 20.29 -11.23 -0.26
N ILE A 279 19.55 -11.83 0.63
CA ILE A 279 19.45 -13.29 0.78
C ILE A 279 17.99 -13.70 0.69
N ILE A 280 17.71 -14.76 -0.07
CA ILE A 280 16.45 -15.49 -0.01
C ILE A 280 16.74 -16.82 0.67
N TYR A 281 15.98 -17.15 1.70
CA TYR A 281 15.97 -18.52 2.20
C TYR A 281 14.76 -19.26 1.65
N SER A 282 15.02 -20.30 0.89
CA SER A 282 13.96 -21.15 0.33
C SER A 282 13.74 -22.37 1.20
N PHE A 283 12.58 -22.46 1.83
CA PHE A 283 12.19 -23.67 2.58
C PHE A 283 11.93 -24.87 1.68
N THR A 284 11.56 -24.64 0.41
CA THR A 284 11.35 -25.71 -0.56
C THR A 284 12.67 -26.29 -1.07
N LEU A 285 13.62 -25.41 -1.43
CA LEU A 285 14.96 -25.86 -1.88
C LEU A 285 15.89 -26.17 -0.70
N LYS A 286 15.50 -25.76 0.51
CA LYS A 286 16.26 -25.93 1.77
C LYS A 286 17.67 -25.30 1.73
N GLU A 287 17.76 -24.12 1.07
CA GLU A 287 19.04 -23.43 0.86
C GLU A 287 18.93 -21.91 0.86
N GLU A 288 20.08 -21.27 1.07
CA GLU A 288 20.26 -19.82 0.97
C GLU A 288 20.67 -19.45 -0.46
N ILE A 289 20.06 -18.38 -0.97
CA ILE A 289 20.32 -17.85 -2.30
C ILE A 289 20.70 -16.38 -2.16
N ILE A 290 21.93 -16.04 -2.54
CA ILE A 290 22.38 -14.64 -2.59
C ILE A 290 21.92 -14.05 -3.92
N VAL A 291 21.31 -12.84 -3.85
CA VAL A 291 20.70 -12.17 -5.01
C VAL A 291 21.41 -10.86 -5.32
#